data_fa63320590d238d5e9c0697a2142d354
#
_entry.id   fa63320590d238d5e9c0697a2142d354
#
_cell.length_a   1.000
_cell.length_b   1.000
_cell.length_c   1.000
_cell.angle_alpha   90.00
_cell.angle_beta   90.00
_cell.angle_gamma   90.00
#
_symmetry.space_group_name_H-M   'P 1'
#
loop_
_entity.id
_entity.type
_entity.pdbx_description
1 polymer ?
#
loop_
_entity_poly.entity_id
_entity_poly.type
_entity_poly.pdbx_seq_one_letter_code
_entity_poly.pdbx_strand_id
1 'polypeptide(L)'
;GKMGKAIEKIALNRNHKIIFLLDNKIKKGKLSNADVAINFSIPDSAYDNIMMALELKIPVVSGTTGWLKDYDKIKKFCIKNNLSFLYSSNFSIGVNLFFKLNQFLAKLMNRNKEYKVKIDETHHVNKLDKPSGTAISLAEDIISHSDYNNWKLNKVSDGGILINSKRKDDIPGTHNIKYSSKIDQ
;
A
#
# COMPACT_ATOMS: atom_id res chain seq x y z
N GLY A 1 17.46 2.95 -2.13
CA GLY A 1 16.85 1.62 -2.01
C GLY A 1 16.54 0.98 -3.37
N LYS A 2 16.07 -0.28 -3.39
CA LYS A 2 15.80 -1.04 -4.62
C LYS A 2 14.77 -0.33 -5.53
N MET A 3 13.66 0.12 -4.94
CA MET A 3 12.62 0.84 -5.70
C MET A 3 13.11 2.19 -6.24
N GLY A 4 13.84 2.97 -5.42
CA GLY A 4 14.41 4.24 -5.90
C GLY A 4 15.29 4.07 -7.13
N LYS A 5 16.17 3.07 -7.14
CA LYS A 5 17.03 2.76 -8.31
C LYS A 5 16.22 2.36 -9.55
N ALA A 6 15.14 1.59 -9.37
CA ALA A 6 14.26 1.22 -10.48
C ALA A 6 13.52 2.44 -11.06
N ILE A 7 13.01 3.32 -10.19
CA ILE A 7 12.33 4.56 -10.58
C ILE A 7 13.31 5.50 -11.31
N GLU A 8 14.52 5.68 -10.79
CA GLU A 8 15.58 6.47 -11.42
C GLU A 8 15.86 6.00 -12.86
N LYS A 9 16.10 4.68 -13.02
CA LYS A 9 16.32 4.09 -14.34
C LYS A 9 15.17 4.33 -15.31
N ILE A 10 13.91 4.14 -14.85
CA ILE A 10 12.73 4.32 -15.69
C ILE A 10 12.54 5.80 -16.03
N ALA A 11 12.75 6.70 -15.08
CA ALA A 11 12.61 8.13 -15.30
C ALA A 11 13.62 8.62 -16.36
N LEU A 12 14.89 8.21 -16.28
CA LEU A 12 15.89 8.54 -17.29
C LEU A 12 15.54 7.98 -18.66
N ASN A 13 15.05 6.74 -18.75
CA ASN A 13 14.60 6.14 -20.02
C ASN A 13 13.37 6.87 -20.62
N ARG A 14 12.62 7.62 -19.82
CA ARG A 14 11.49 8.46 -20.24
C ARG A 14 11.89 9.93 -20.43
N ASN A 15 13.17 10.23 -20.51
CA ASN A 15 13.73 11.58 -20.69
C ASN A 15 13.42 12.56 -19.54
N HIS A 16 13.13 12.06 -18.33
CA HIS A 16 13.02 12.92 -17.15
C HIS A 16 14.41 13.21 -16.57
N LYS A 17 14.59 14.38 -15.99
CA LYS A 17 15.82 14.76 -15.28
C LYS A 17 15.69 14.42 -13.80
N ILE A 18 16.69 13.70 -13.27
CA ILE A 18 16.79 13.46 -11.83
C ILE A 18 17.62 14.59 -11.22
N ILE A 19 16.95 15.52 -10.54
CA ILE A 19 17.60 16.72 -9.97
C ILE A 19 17.92 16.59 -8.48
N PHE A 20 17.29 15.60 -7.80
CA PHE A 20 17.52 15.32 -6.40
C PHE A 20 17.44 13.83 -6.11
N LEU A 21 18.38 13.34 -5.33
CA LEU A 21 18.41 11.95 -4.84
C LEU A 21 18.66 11.97 -3.32
N LEU A 22 17.86 11.22 -2.60
CA LEU A 22 17.99 11.03 -1.16
C LEU A 22 17.90 9.54 -0.81
N ASP A 23 18.93 9.04 -0.16
CA ASP A 23 19.00 7.70 0.44
C ASP A 23 19.86 7.79 1.72
N ASN A 24 19.92 6.76 2.55
CA ASN A 24 20.70 6.74 3.80
C ASN A 24 22.15 7.21 3.64
N LYS A 25 22.75 6.98 2.47
CA LYS A 25 24.17 7.31 2.16
C LYS A 25 24.34 8.41 1.11
N ILE A 26 23.26 8.88 0.52
CA ILE A 26 23.33 9.79 -0.63
C ILE A 26 22.34 10.92 -0.43
N LYS A 27 22.87 12.15 -0.46
CA LYS A 27 22.07 13.36 -0.64
C LYS A 27 22.73 14.16 -1.75
N LYS A 28 22.12 14.20 -2.95
CA LYS A 28 22.70 14.83 -4.13
C LYS A 28 21.66 15.69 -4.85
N GLY A 29 22.06 16.88 -5.27
CA GLY A 29 21.21 17.81 -6.00
C GLY A 29 20.41 18.76 -5.12
N LYS A 30 19.44 19.48 -5.72
CA LYS A 30 18.56 20.44 -5.06
C LYS A 30 17.11 20.09 -5.31
N LEU A 31 16.35 19.84 -4.25
CA LEU A 31 14.92 19.48 -4.32
C LEU A 31 14.07 20.65 -4.80
N SER A 32 14.42 21.90 -4.46
CA SER A 32 13.60 23.10 -4.72
C SER A 32 13.19 23.34 -6.17
N ASN A 33 13.86 22.69 -7.13
CA ASN A 33 13.58 22.84 -8.56
C ASN A 33 12.87 21.62 -9.15
N ALA A 34 12.34 20.72 -8.32
CA ALA A 34 11.63 19.52 -8.79
C ALA A 34 10.19 19.83 -9.16
N ASP A 35 9.72 19.26 -10.25
CA ASP A 35 8.30 19.28 -10.63
C ASP A 35 7.47 18.30 -9.79
N VAL A 36 8.09 17.20 -9.34
CA VAL A 36 7.45 16.17 -8.50
C VAL A 36 8.50 15.42 -7.68
N ALA A 37 8.14 15.04 -6.47
CA ALA A 37 8.94 14.15 -5.63
C ALA A 37 8.30 12.75 -5.55
N ILE A 38 9.10 11.71 -5.72
CA ILE A 38 8.66 10.31 -5.61
C ILE A 38 9.36 9.68 -4.40
N ASN A 39 8.56 9.27 -3.40
CA ASN A 39 9.07 8.72 -2.14
C ASN A 39 8.81 7.21 -2.05
N PHE A 40 9.89 6.42 -2.01
CA PHE A 40 9.91 5.00 -1.66
C PHE A 40 11.06 4.77 -0.68
N SER A 41 10.81 5.11 0.59
CA SER A 41 11.78 5.03 1.68
C SER A 41 11.43 3.94 2.70
N ILE A 42 11.91 4.07 3.92
CA ILE A 42 11.50 3.26 5.07
C ILE A 42 10.40 3.98 5.87
N PRO A 43 9.57 3.26 6.65
CA PRO A 43 8.46 3.86 7.41
C PRO A 43 8.88 5.06 8.26
N ASP A 44 9.99 4.94 8.99
CA ASP A 44 10.44 5.97 9.95
C ASP A 44 10.87 7.28 9.30
N SER A 45 11.30 7.25 8.04
CA SER A 45 11.71 8.46 7.31
C SER A 45 10.66 8.98 6.33
N ALA A 46 9.56 8.26 6.15
CA ALA A 46 8.56 8.59 5.14
C ALA A 46 7.92 9.96 5.38
N TYR A 47 7.48 10.23 6.60
CA TYR A 47 6.85 11.49 6.98
C TYR A 47 7.76 12.70 6.67
N ASP A 48 8.99 12.66 7.17
CA ASP A 48 9.95 13.77 7.01
C ASP A 48 10.31 13.99 5.54
N ASN A 49 10.52 12.92 4.78
CA ASN A 49 10.80 13.01 3.35
C ASN A 49 9.64 13.60 2.55
N ILE A 50 8.41 13.25 2.89
CA ILE A 50 7.21 13.81 2.27
C ILE A 50 7.07 15.30 2.63
N MET A 51 7.16 15.62 3.91
CA MET A 51 7.04 17.00 4.38
C MET A 51 8.10 17.91 3.77
N MET A 52 9.37 17.45 3.69
CA MET A 52 10.45 18.22 3.06
C MET A 52 10.12 18.68 1.63
N ALA A 53 9.42 17.86 0.84
CA ALA A 53 9.00 18.26 -0.50
C ALA A 53 7.75 19.16 -0.48
N LEU A 54 6.75 18.84 0.34
CA LEU A 54 5.52 19.61 0.45
C LEU A 54 5.76 21.03 0.97
N GLU A 55 6.70 21.23 1.89
CA GLU A 55 7.10 22.55 2.40
C GLU A 55 7.71 23.44 1.29
N LEU A 56 8.34 22.81 0.29
CA LEU A 56 8.82 23.47 -0.93
C LEU A 56 7.72 23.61 -2.00
N LYS A 57 6.48 23.28 -1.68
CA LYS A 57 5.30 23.26 -2.58
C LYS A 57 5.44 22.29 -3.77
N ILE A 58 6.25 21.24 -3.61
CA ILE A 58 6.46 20.21 -4.63
C ILE A 58 5.44 19.09 -4.43
N PRO A 59 4.67 18.72 -5.46
CA PRO A 59 3.78 17.57 -5.43
C PRO A 59 4.52 16.28 -5.05
N VAL A 60 3.90 15.43 -4.23
CA VAL A 60 4.55 14.19 -3.79
C VAL A 60 3.71 12.97 -4.13
N VAL A 61 4.39 11.94 -4.67
CA VAL A 61 3.86 10.58 -4.83
C VAL A 61 4.62 9.65 -3.87
N SER A 62 3.91 8.98 -2.96
CA SER A 62 4.52 8.06 -1.99
C SER A 62 3.98 6.64 -2.10
N GLY A 63 4.91 5.67 -2.17
CA GLY A 63 4.61 4.23 -2.11
C GLY A 63 5.20 3.56 -0.86
N THR A 64 5.74 4.32 0.08
CA THR A 64 6.23 3.76 1.35
C THR A 64 5.05 3.31 2.20
N THR A 65 5.11 2.09 2.74
CA THR A 65 4.10 1.53 3.66
C THR A 65 4.54 1.67 5.12
N GLY A 66 3.63 1.43 6.08
CA GLY A 66 3.96 1.36 7.52
C GLY A 66 4.10 2.71 8.24
N TRP A 67 3.74 3.84 7.61
CA TRP A 67 3.86 5.19 8.20
C TRP A 67 2.49 5.90 8.38
N LEU A 68 1.39 5.25 8.10
CA LEU A 68 0.04 5.86 8.01
C LEU A 68 -0.45 6.49 9.32
N LYS A 69 0.18 6.25 10.45
CA LYS A 69 -0.08 6.97 11.71
C LYS A 69 0.04 8.49 11.56
N ASP A 70 0.85 8.96 10.60
CA ASP A 70 1.08 10.38 10.32
C ASP A 70 0.34 10.89 9.06
N TYR A 71 -0.46 10.02 8.41
CA TYR A 71 -1.17 10.36 7.16
C TYR A 71 -2.09 11.57 7.32
N ASP A 72 -2.85 11.64 8.41
CA ASP A 72 -3.77 12.74 8.65
C ASP A 72 -3.08 14.09 8.82
N LYS A 73 -1.84 14.11 9.34
CA LYS A 73 -1.03 15.33 9.45
C LYS A 73 -0.69 15.86 8.05
N ILE A 74 -0.23 14.96 7.16
CA ILE A 74 0.07 15.32 5.76
C ILE A 74 -1.18 15.79 5.04
N LYS A 75 -2.30 15.05 5.16
CA LYS A 75 -3.58 15.41 4.55
C LYS A 75 -4.02 16.81 4.96
N LYS A 76 -4.01 17.12 6.26
CA LYS A 76 -4.34 18.46 6.79
C LYS A 76 -3.41 19.54 6.26
N PHE A 77 -2.10 19.26 6.19
CA PHE A 77 -1.12 20.19 5.66
C PHE A 77 -1.36 20.50 4.18
N CYS A 78 -1.62 19.46 3.37
CA CYS A 78 -1.94 19.61 1.95
C CYS A 78 -3.21 20.42 1.71
N ILE A 79 -4.29 20.13 2.44
CA ILE A 79 -5.56 20.89 2.33
C ILE A 79 -5.33 22.36 2.69
N LYS A 80 -4.69 22.64 3.83
CA LYS A 80 -4.42 24.00 4.29
C LYS A 80 -3.60 24.84 3.31
N ASN A 81 -2.66 24.20 2.60
CA ASN A 81 -1.70 24.89 1.73
C ASN A 81 -1.98 24.68 0.23
N ASN A 82 -3.11 24.06 -0.12
CA ASN A 82 -3.50 23.72 -1.51
C ASN A 82 -2.41 22.95 -2.27
N LEU A 83 -1.90 21.87 -1.66
CA LEU A 83 -0.81 21.04 -2.18
C LEU A 83 -1.33 19.68 -2.65
N SER A 84 -0.58 19.05 -3.56
CA SER A 84 -0.92 17.74 -4.11
C SER A 84 -0.07 16.64 -3.47
N PHE A 85 -0.77 15.62 -2.96
CA PHE A 85 -0.16 14.41 -2.40
C PHE A 85 -0.93 13.18 -2.84
N LEU A 86 -0.22 12.20 -3.39
CA LEU A 86 -0.75 10.90 -3.77
C LEU A 86 -0.05 9.80 -2.97
N TYR A 87 -0.81 9.01 -2.26
CA TYR A 87 -0.33 7.79 -1.59
C TYR A 87 -1.02 6.56 -2.16
N SER A 88 -0.26 5.49 -2.35
CA SER A 88 -0.80 4.15 -2.59
C SER A 88 0.08 3.10 -1.93
N SER A 89 -0.53 2.10 -1.30
CA SER A 89 0.18 0.93 -0.77
C SER A 89 0.75 0.04 -1.88
N ASN A 90 0.22 0.17 -3.11
CA ASN A 90 0.65 -0.59 -4.28
C ASN A 90 0.37 0.16 -5.58
N PHE A 91 1.36 0.27 -6.45
CA PHE A 91 1.26 0.90 -7.77
C PHE A 91 1.19 -0.12 -8.92
N SER A 92 1.12 -1.42 -8.64
CA SER A 92 0.90 -2.44 -9.65
C SER A 92 -0.50 -2.34 -10.25
N ILE A 93 -0.60 -2.25 -11.57
CA ILE A 93 -1.89 -2.24 -12.29
C ILE A 93 -2.67 -3.53 -11.95
N GLY A 94 -2.02 -4.69 -12.00
CA GLY A 94 -2.66 -5.98 -11.70
C GLY A 94 -3.24 -6.03 -10.28
N VAL A 95 -2.50 -5.52 -9.28
CA VAL A 95 -2.99 -5.47 -7.90
C VAL A 95 -4.16 -4.49 -7.76
N ASN A 96 -4.12 -3.33 -8.43
CA ASN A 96 -5.23 -2.38 -8.40
C ASN A 96 -6.49 -2.92 -9.10
N LEU A 97 -6.34 -3.68 -10.18
CA LEU A 97 -7.45 -4.42 -10.81
C LEU A 97 -7.99 -5.49 -9.86
N PHE A 98 -7.13 -6.20 -9.15
CA PHE A 98 -7.54 -7.17 -8.14
C PHE A 98 -8.32 -6.52 -6.99
N PHE A 99 -7.93 -5.34 -6.50
CA PHE A 99 -8.73 -4.58 -5.52
C PHE A 99 -10.14 -4.29 -6.07
N LYS A 100 -10.27 -3.83 -7.31
CA LYS A 100 -11.58 -3.55 -7.93
C LYS A 100 -12.44 -4.80 -8.06
N LEU A 101 -11.84 -5.90 -8.48
CA LEU A 101 -12.53 -7.20 -8.56
C LEU A 101 -12.98 -7.67 -7.18
N ASN A 102 -12.12 -7.53 -6.17
CA ASN A 102 -12.44 -7.87 -4.77
C ASN A 102 -13.63 -7.07 -4.24
N GLN A 103 -13.67 -5.75 -4.47
CA GLN A 103 -14.80 -4.89 -4.09
C GLN A 103 -16.11 -5.35 -4.73
N PHE A 104 -16.06 -5.69 -6.02
CA PHE A 104 -17.23 -6.20 -6.75
C PHE A 104 -17.68 -7.55 -6.21
N LEU A 105 -16.75 -8.49 -6.03
CA LEU A 105 -17.04 -9.82 -5.48
C LEU A 105 -17.62 -9.73 -4.05
N ALA A 106 -17.07 -8.87 -3.20
CA ALA A 106 -17.58 -8.67 -1.85
C ALA A 106 -19.04 -8.24 -1.83
N LYS A 107 -19.45 -7.31 -2.73
CA LYS A 107 -20.85 -6.89 -2.88
C LYS A 107 -21.76 -8.05 -3.28
N LEU A 108 -21.34 -8.90 -4.21
CA LEU A 108 -22.11 -10.07 -4.65
C LEU A 108 -22.23 -11.10 -3.52
N MET A 109 -21.12 -11.41 -2.86
CA MET A 109 -21.07 -12.42 -1.81
C MET A 109 -21.75 -11.99 -0.52
N ASN A 110 -21.91 -10.68 -0.27
CA ASN A 110 -22.60 -10.21 0.93
C ASN A 110 -24.07 -10.67 1.06
N ARG A 111 -24.71 -11.04 -0.06
CA ARG A 111 -26.07 -11.57 -0.07
C ARG A 111 -26.13 -13.07 0.28
N ASN A 112 -25.01 -13.76 0.28
CA ASN A 112 -24.89 -15.20 0.47
C ASN A 112 -24.19 -15.48 1.80
N LYS A 113 -24.96 -15.41 2.91
CA LYS A 113 -24.43 -15.43 4.30
C LYS A 113 -23.84 -16.76 4.74
N GLU A 114 -24.11 -17.83 4.02
CA GLU A 114 -23.53 -19.15 4.21
C GLU A 114 -22.04 -19.20 3.84
N TYR A 115 -21.56 -18.27 2.97
CA TYR A 115 -20.16 -18.18 2.62
C TYR A 115 -19.35 -17.40 3.65
N LYS A 116 -18.21 -17.95 4.02
CA LYS A 116 -17.23 -17.30 4.88
C LYS A 116 -16.00 -16.93 4.04
N VAL A 117 -15.50 -15.71 4.27
CA VAL A 117 -14.31 -15.23 3.56
C VAL A 117 -13.07 -15.36 4.41
N LYS A 118 -11.96 -15.72 3.76
CA LYS A 118 -10.63 -15.61 4.32
C LYS A 118 -9.64 -15.07 3.28
N ILE A 119 -8.55 -14.52 3.77
CA ILE A 119 -7.43 -14.04 2.96
C ILE A 119 -6.19 -14.83 3.36
N ASP A 120 -5.53 -15.41 2.39
CA ASP A 120 -4.23 -16.07 2.56
C ASP A 120 -3.16 -15.23 1.84
N GLU A 121 -2.11 -14.80 2.54
CA GLU A 121 -0.97 -14.11 1.94
C GLU A 121 0.36 -14.82 2.22
N THR A 122 1.27 -14.79 1.26
CA THR A 122 2.63 -15.30 1.45
C THR A 122 3.62 -14.33 0.83
N HIS A 123 4.68 -13.98 1.58
CA HIS A 123 5.79 -13.13 1.12
C HIS A 123 7.13 -13.74 1.54
N HIS A 124 8.22 -13.17 1.00
CA HIS A 124 9.58 -13.53 1.36
C HIS A 124 9.87 -13.30 2.86
N VAL A 125 10.85 -14.03 3.38
CA VAL A 125 11.21 -14.02 4.83
C VAL A 125 11.66 -12.63 5.33
N ASN A 126 12.19 -11.78 4.45
CA ASN A 126 12.68 -10.43 4.79
C ASN A 126 11.57 -9.38 4.88
N LYS A 127 10.30 -9.72 4.62
CA LYS A 127 9.19 -8.78 4.78
C LYS A 127 8.78 -8.67 6.24
N LEU A 128 8.97 -7.48 6.82
CA LEU A 128 8.79 -7.24 8.25
C LEU A 128 7.33 -7.09 8.68
N ASP A 129 6.52 -6.37 7.89
CA ASP A 129 5.11 -6.11 8.18
C ASP A 129 4.25 -7.38 8.04
N LYS A 130 3.37 -7.63 9.01
CA LYS A 130 2.35 -8.69 9.02
C LYS A 130 1.04 -8.15 9.60
N PRO A 131 -0.09 -8.30 8.87
CA PRO A 131 -0.18 -8.69 7.47
C PRO A 131 0.41 -7.61 6.54
N SER A 132 0.57 -7.93 5.25
CA SER A 132 1.02 -6.95 4.25
C SER A 132 0.00 -5.84 4.05
N GLY A 133 0.45 -4.64 3.64
CA GLY A 133 -0.46 -3.55 3.29
C GLY A 133 -1.51 -3.92 2.24
N THR A 134 -1.14 -4.78 1.27
CA THR A 134 -2.08 -5.31 0.27
C THR A 134 -3.17 -6.18 0.90
N ALA A 135 -2.80 -7.07 1.84
CA ALA A 135 -3.78 -7.91 2.53
C ALA A 135 -4.72 -7.09 3.42
N ILE A 136 -4.22 -6.04 4.07
CA ILE A 136 -5.05 -5.09 4.83
C ILE A 136 -6.03 -4.38 3.90
N SER A 137 -5.57 -3.82 2.78
CA SER A 137 -6.44 -3.14 1.81
C SER A 137 -7.53 -4.06 1.26
N LEU A 138 -7.20 -5.33 0.97
CA LEU A 138 -8.18 -6.33 0.53
C LEU A 138 -9.24 -6.61 1.60
N ALA A 139 -8.84 -6.72 2.87
CA ALA A 139 -9.79 -6.92 3.98
C ALA A 139 -10.68 -5.69 4.21
N GLU A 140 -10.12 -4.49 4.16
CA GLU A 140 -10.86 -3.23 4.29
C GLU A 140 -11.85 -3.03 3.14
N ASP A 141 -11.48 -3.40 1.92
CA ASP A 141 -12.38 -3.42 0.77
C ASP A 141 -13.58 -4.36 1.00
N ILE A 142 -13.35 -5.56 1.55
CA ILE A 142 -14.43 -6.49 1.86
C ILE A 142 -15.32 -5.93 2.97
N ILE A 143 -14.75 -5.39 4.04
CA ILE A 143 -15.49 -4.78 5.16
C ILE A 143 -16.38 -3.64 4.65
N SER A 144 -15.86 -2.77 3.79
CA SER A 144 -16.61 -1.62 3.27
C SER A 144 -17.79 -2.00 2.35
N HIS A 145 -17.85 -3.26 1.89
CA HIS A 145 -18.86 -3.75 0.94
C HIS A 145 -19.65 -4.97 1.45
N SER A 146 -19.53 -5.30 2.73
CA SER A 146 -20.17 -6.45 3.36
C SER A 146 -20.50 -6.19 4.83
N ASP A 147 -21.11 -7.17 5.52
CA ASP A 147 -21.43 -7.08 6.94
C ASP A 147 -20.26 -7.46 7.86
N TYR A 148 -19.11 -7.78 7.32
CA TYR A 148 -17.90 -7.94 8.13
C TYR A 148 -17.50 -6.60 8.74
N ASN A 149 -17.03 -6.62 10.00
CA ASN A 149 -16.72 -5.40 10.75
C ASN A 149 -15.25 -5.27 11.16
N ASN A 150 -14.48 -6.35 11.05
CA ASN A 150 -13.07 -6.36 11.38
C ASN A 150 -12.32 -7.49 10.66
N TRP A 151 -11.02 -7.50 10.80
CA TRP A 151 -10.17 -8.63 10.41
C TRP A 151 -9.24 -9.01 11.56
N LYS A 152 -8.79 -10.27 11.59
CA LYS A 152 -7.84 -10.79 12.57
C LYS A 152 -6.72 -11.56 11.89
N LEU A 153 -5.51 -11.35 12.37
CA LEU A 153 -4.32 -12.05 11.89
C LEU A 153 -4.22 -13.44 12.54
N ASN A 154 -4.19 -14.48 11.72
CA ASN A 154 -4.01 -15.89 12.10
C ASN A 154 -4.99 -16.39 13.20
N LYS A 155 -6.11 -15.71 13.38
CA LYS A 155 -7.16 -16.08 14.37
C LYS A 155 -8.53 -15.91 13.75
N VAL A 156 -9.41 -16.85 13.99
CA VAL A 156 -10.82 -16.73 13.65
C VAL A 156 -11.52 -15.88 14.71
N SER A 157 -12.41 -14.98 14.31
CA SER A 157 -13.28 -14.21 15.21
C SER A 157 -14.67 -14.11 14.63
N ASP A 158 -15.69 -14.02 15.51
CA ASP A 158 -17.05 -13.80 15.08
C ASP A 158 -17.18 -12.48 14.32
N GLY A 159 -17.79 -12.52 13.14
CA GLY A 159 -17.97 -11.36 12.27
C GLY A 159 -16.67 -10.79 11.67
N GLY A 160 -15.54 -11.45 11.84
CA GLY A 160 -14.23 -11.00 11.36
C GLY A 160 -13.71 -11.80 10.18
N ILE A 161 -12.89 -11.15 9.34
CA ILE A 161 -12.17 -11.77 8.24
C ILE A 161 -10.87 -12.38 8.78
N LEU A 162 -10.62 -13.66 8.50
CA LEU A 162 -9.33 -14.28 8.81
C LEU A 162 -8.29 -13.90 7.76
N ILE A 163 -7.18 -13.30 8.20
CA ILE A 163 -5.99 -13.11 7.36
C ILE A 163 -4.91 -14.09 7.84
N ASN A 164 -4.55 -15.05 7.01
CA ASN A 164 -3.40 -15.91 7.23
C ASN A 164 -2.16 -15.32 6.56
N SER A 165 -1.14 -14.99 7.32
CA SER A 165 0.09 -14.41 6.80
C SER A 165 1.27 -15.36 6.97
N LYS A 166 1.88 -15.74 5.86
CA LYS A 166 3.06 -16.63 5.82
C LYS A 166 4.28 -15.90 5.30
N ARG A 167 5.45 -16.34 5.77
CA ARG A 167 6.75 -15.90 5.26
C ARG A 167 7.49 -17.14 4.80
N LYS A 168 7.86 -17.17 3.52
CA LYS A 168 8.44 -18.37 2.91
C LYS A 168 9.38 -17.97 1.77
N ASP A 169 10.60 -18.46 1.83
CA ASP A 169 11.63 -18.33 0.77
C ASP A 169 11.74 -16.90 0.22
N ASP A 170 11.94 -16.77 -1.09
CA ASP A 170 12.04 -15.50 -1.81
C ASP A 170 10.75 -15.12 -2.56
N ILE A 171 9.57 -15.60 -2.10
CA ILE A 171 8.29 -15.32 -2.74
C ILE A 171 8.03 -13.81 -2.73
N PRO A 172 7.90 -13.15 -3.89
CA PRO A 172 7.72 -11.69 -3.95
C PRO A 172 6.42 -11.19 -3.34
N GLY A 173 5.39 -12.05 -3.33
CA GLY A 173 4.10 -11.79 -2.70
C GLY A 173 2.96 -12.46 -3.47
N THR A 174 2.14 -13.23 -2.76
CA THR A 174 0.90 -13.82 -3.28
C THR A 174 -0.26 -13.51 -2.35
N HIS A 175 -1.44 -13.29 -2.91
CA HIS A 175 -2.66 -13.01 -2.17
C HIS A 175 -3.80 -13.81 -2.77
N ASN A 176 -4.50 -14.55 -1.92
CA ASN A 176 -5.69 -15.31 -2.28
C ASN A 176 -6.86 -14.88 -1.40
N ILE A 177 -8.01 -14.64 -2.02
CA ILE A 177 -9.28 -14.44 -1.33
C ILE A 177 -10.13 -15.67 -1.62
N LYS A 178 -10.61 -16.28 -0.57
CA LYS A 178 -11.42 -17.49 -0.66
C LYS A 178 -12.75 -17.27 0.06
N TYR A 179 -13.83 -17.41 -0.67
CA TYR A 179 -15.17 -17.60 -0.13
C TYR A 179 -15.49 -19.09 -0.12
N SER A 180 -15.97 -19.60 0.99
CA SER A 180 -16.31 -21.01 1.12
C SER A 180 -17.57 -21.22 1.96
N SER A 181 -18.40 -22.17 1.54
CA SER A 181 -19.57 -22.67 2.27
C SER A 181 -19.31 -24.09 2.73
N LYS A 182 -20.37 -24.76 3.19
CA LYS A 182 -20.35 -26.22 3.48
C LYS A 182 -20.37 -27.07 2.21
N ILE A 183 -20.73 -26.47 1.07
CA ILE A 183 -21.01 -27.18 -0.18
C ILE A 183 -19.86 -26.93 -1.18
N ASP A 184 -19.35 -25.72 -1.26
CA ASP A 184 -18.39 -25.29 -2.29
C ASP A 184 -17.46 -24.16 -1.83
N GLN A 185 -16.55 -23.76 -2.74
CA GLN A 185 -15.56 -22.71 -2.49
C GLN A 185 -15.10 -21.99 -3.79
#